data_0d97811792256bd934f8f749839574ba
#
_entry.id   0d97811792256bd934f8f749839574ba
#
_cell.length_a   1.000
_cell.length_b   1.000
_cell.length_c   1.000
_cell.angle_alpha   90.00
_cell.angle_beta   90.00
_cell.angle_gamma   90.00
#
_symmetry.space_group_name_H-M   'P 1'
#
loop_
_entity.id
_entity.type
_entity.pdbx_description
1 polymer ?
#
loop_
_entity_poly.entity_id
_entity_poly.type
_entity_poly.pdbx_seq_one_letter_code
_entity_poly.pdbx_strand_id
1 'polypeptide(L)'
;MADALAKEADFFSIGTNDLTQYTLAVDRQNPKLDTFFDAHHPAVLKMIKMVVDNAHRAGIWAGICGELGADTSLTQKFLEMGVDELSVSPGRILPIRKIIRDTDVSEL
;
A
#
# COMPACT_ATOMS: atom_id res chain seq x y z
N MET A 1 -15.01 5.35 4.33
CA MET A 1 -15.13 5.11 5.81
C MET A 1 -13.80 5.21 6.56
N ALA A 2 -12.66 5.35 5.87
CA ALA A 2 -11.35 5.44 6.52
C ALA A 2 -11.24 6.63 7.49
N ASP A 3 -11.88 7.76 7.16
CA ASP A 3 -11.95 8.94 8.03
C ASP A 3 -12.65 8.68 9.38
N ALA A 4 -13.72 7.91 9.36
CA ALA A 4 -14.45 7.53 10.57
C ALA A 4 -13.71 6.46 11.37
N LEU A 5 -13.17 5.45 10.68
CA LEU A 5 -12.42 4.36 11.31
C LEU A 5 -11.12 4.85 11.97
N ALA A 6 -10.45 5.83 11.37
CA ALA A 6 -9.21 6.38 11.89
C ALA A 6 -9.35 7.03 13.28
N LYS A 7 -10.57 7.42 13.66
CA LYS A 7 -10.86 7.99 15.00
C LYS A 7 -10.88 6.93 16.11
N GLU A 8 -11.10 5.68 15.73
CA GLU A 8 -11.25 4.55 16.65
C GLU A 8 -10.07 3.57 16.62
N ALA A 9 -9.16 3.72 15.65
CA ALA A 9 -8.03 2.82 15.46
C ALA A 9 -6.72 3.47 15.92
N ASP A 10 -5.77 2.65 16.37
CA ASP A 10 -4.42 3.09 16.72
C ASP A 10 -3.51 3.22 15.49
N PHE A 11 -3.79 2.44 14.46
CA PHE A 11 -3.10 2.48 13.16
C PHE A 11 -3.93 1.75 12.10
N PHE A 12 -3.55 1.93 10.83
CA PHE A 12 -4.06 1.12 9.73
C PHE A 12 -2.99 0.20 9.15
N SER A 13 -3.40 -1.02 8.80
CA SER A 13 -2.59 -1.94 7.99
C SER A 13 -3.38 -2.31 6.75
N ILE A 14 -2.89 -1.90 5.60
CA ILE A 14 -3.60 -2.05 4.32
C ILE A 14 -3.26 -3.39 3.70
N GLY A 15 -4.25 -4.29 3.66
CA GLY A 15 -4.15 -5.59 2.98
C GLY A 15 -4.33 -5.41 1.47
N THR A 16 -3.24 -5.19 0.75
CA THR A 16 -3.28 -4.78 -0.66
C THR A 16 -3.81 -5.85 -1.60
N ASN A 17 -3.63 -7.14 -1.28
CA ASN A 17 -4.20 -8.23 -2.09
C ASN A 17 -5.73 -8.21 -2.05
N ASP A 18 -6.30 -8.09 -0.85
CA ASP A 18 -7.75 -8.03 -0.67
C ASP A 18 -8.31 -6.71 -1.23
N LEU A 19 -7.62 -5.60 -0.99
CA LEU A 19 -8.04 -4.31 -1.54
C LEU A 19 -8.12 -4.35 -3.07
N THR A 20 -7.13 -4.94 -3.73
CA THR A 20 -7.12 -5.11 -5.19
C THR A 20 -8.27 -5.97 -5.65
N GLN A 21 -8.46 -7.13 -5.00
CA GLN A 21 -9.54 -8.07 -5.35
C GLN A 21 -10.92 -7.41 -5.27
N TYR A 22 -11.20 -6.71 -4.19
CA TYR A 22 -12.50 -6.08 -4.00
C TYR A 22 -12.68 -4.82 -4.83
N THR A 23 -11.63 -4.03 -5.01
CA THR A 23 -11.70 -2.81 -5.84
C THR A 23 -11.98 -3.12 -7.30
N LEU A 24 -11.33 -4.16 -7.83
CA LEU A 24 -11.47 -4.58 -9.23
C LEU A 24 -12.54 -5.64 -9.44
N ALA A 25 -13.14 -6.16 -8.36
CA ALA A 25 -14.11 -7.27 -8.38
C ALA A 25 -13.56 -8.52 -9.08
N VAL A 26 -12.29 -8.84 -8.82
CA VAL A 26 -11.57 -9.96 -9.47
C VAL A 26 -11.02 -10.90 -8.41
N ASP A 27 -11.42 -12.18 -8.47
CA ASP A 27 -10.86 -13.22 -7.62
C ASP A 27 -9.40 -13.52 -8.01
N ARG A 28 -8.45 -13.14 -7.13
CA ARG A 28 -7.01 -13.36 -7.35
C ARG A 28 -6.61 -14.84 -7.43
N GLN A 29 -7.46 -15.73 -6.92
CA GLN A 29 -7.20 -17.17 -6.93
C GLN A 29 -7.75 -17.88 -8.16
N ASN A 30 -8.46 -17.17 -9.02
CA ASN A 30 -9.01 -17.71 -10.27
C ASN A 30 -8.05 -17.44 -11.44
N PRO A 31 -7.32 -18.45 -11.96
CA PRO A 31 -6.35 -18.24 -13.05
C PRO A 31 -6.97 -17.65 -14.33
N LYS A 32 -8.27 -17.87 -14.55
CA LYS A 32 -8.97 -17.31 -15.72
C LYS A 32 -9.12 -15.79 -15.67
N LEU A 33 -8.95 -15.20 -14.49
CA LEU A 33 -9.09 -13.76 -14.25
C LEU A 33 -7.75 -13.05 -14.05
N ASP A 34 -6.63 -13.74 -14.19
CA ASP A 34 -5.29 -13.17 -13.93
C ASP A 34 -5.01 -11.91 -14.75
N THR A 35 -5.51 -11.84 -15.99
CA THR A 35 -5.32 -10.67 -16.86
C THR A 35 -6.06 -9.43 -16.37
N PHE A 36 -7.07 -9.59 -15.51
CA PHE A 36 -7.84 -8.49 -14.93
C PHE A 36 -7.36 -8.09 -13.54
N PHE A 37 -6.55 -8.94 -12.89
CA PHE A 37 -6.00 -8.65 -11.57
C PHE A 37 -4.73 -7.82 -11.72
N ASP A 38 -4.88 -6.50 -11.65
CA ASP A 38 -3.79 -5.53 -11.74
C ASP A 38 -3.64 -4.78 -10.41
N ALA A 39 -2.68 -5.19 -9.59
CA ALA A 39 -2.39 -4.56 -8.31
C ALA A 39 -1.78 -3.15 -8.47
N HIS A 40 -1.28 -2.79 -9.65
CA HIS A 40 -0.81 -1.45 -9.99
C HIS A 40 -1.91 -0.55 -10.54
N HIS A 41 -3.16 -1.03 -10.60
CA HIS A 41 -4.27 -0.27 -11.16
C HIS A 41 -4.44 1.07 -10.43
N PRO A 42 -4.62 2.18 -11.15
CA PRO A 42 -4.74 3.51 -10.53
C PRO A 42 -5.83 3.61 -9.47
N ALA A 43 -6.93 2.86 -9.60
CA ALA A 43 -7.99 2.83 -8.60
C ALA A 43 -7.49 2.28 -7.26
N VAL A 44 -6.66 1.23 -7.28
CA VAL A 44 -6.07 0.63 -6.07
C VAL A 44 -5.11 1.62 -5.41
N LEU A 45 -4.22 2.24 -6.20
CA LEU A 45 -3.27 3.22 -5.68
C LEU A 45 -3.97 4.45 -5.08
N LYS A 46 -5.07 4.92 -5.69
CA LYS A 46 -5.90 5.99 -5.13
C LYS A 46 -6.55 5.61 -3.80
N MET A 47 -7.01 4.37 -3.68
CA MET A 47 -7.58 3.86 -2.43
C MET A 47 -6.53 3.82 -1.32
N ILE A 48 -5.31 3.35 -1.62
CA ILE A 48 -4.18 3.37 -0.67
C ILE A 48 -3.91 4.80 -0.20
N LYS A 49 -3.76 5.74 -1.13
CA LYS A 49 -3.51 7.16 -0.82
C LYS A 49 -4.61 7.74 0.08
N MET A 50 -5.87 7.46 -0.23
CA MET A 50 -7.00 7.92 0.58
C MET A 50 -6.92 7.39 2.02
N VAL A 51 -6.57 6.13 2.21
CA VAL A 51 -6.43 5.53 3.54
C VAL A 51 -5.29 6.20 4.31
N VAL A 52 -4.13 6.39 3.68
CA VAL A 52 -2.96 7.05 4.30
C VAL A 52 -3.30 8.48 4.71
N ASP A 53 -3.93 9.25 3.83
CA ASP A 53 -4.29 10.64 4.12
C ASP A 53 -5.27 10.76 5.30
N ASN A 54 -6.26 9.86 5.36
CA ASN A 54 -7.21 9.85 6.46
C ASN A 54 -6.58 9.40 7.79
N ALA A 55 -5.65 8.44 7.74
CA ALA A 55 -4.87 8.05 8.91
C ALA A 55 -4.09 9.24 9.47
N HIS A 56 -3.33 9.91 8.61
CA HIS A 56 -2.50 11.04 9.02
C HIS A 56 -3.32 12.23 9.54
N ARG A 57 -4.47 12.51 8.95
CA ARG A 57 -5.40 13.53 9.48
C ARG A 57 -5.87 13.22 10.90
N ALA A 58 -6.01 11.96 11.24
CA ALA A 58 -6.40 11.52 12.59
C ALA A 58 -5.19 11.33 13.53
N GLY A 59 -3.97 11.55 13.05
CA GLY A 59 -2.75 11.42 13.85
C GLY A 59 -2.30 9.98 14.07
N ILE A 60 -2.76 9.03 13.24
CA ILE A 60 -2.33 7.63 13.29
C ILE A 60 -1.48 7.28 12.06
N TRP A 61 -0.68 6.23 12.15
CA TRP A 61 0.14 5.78 11.04
C TRP A 61 -0.58 4.73 10.18
N ALA A 62 -0.12 4.57 8.94
CA ALA A 62 -0.64 3.58 8.00
C ALA A 62 0.49 2.79 7.35
N GLY A 63 0.40 1.47 7.45
CA GLY A 63 1.33 0.54 6.82
C GLY A 63 0.65 -0.27 5.71
N ILE A 64 1.49 -0.92 4.90
CA ILE A 64 1.06 -1.87 3.88
C ILE A 64 1.53 -3.26 4.28
N CYS A 65 0.62 -4.21 4.29
CA CYS A 65 0.93 -5.63 4.29
C CYS A 65 0.42 -6.27 2.99
N GLY A 66 1.09 -7.32 2.56
CA GLY A 66 0.81 -7.97 1.30
C GLY A 66 1.92 -7.78 0.27
N GLU A 67 1.72 -8.33 -0.93
CA GLU A 67 2.77 -8.42 -1.94
C GLU A 67 3.20 -7.07 -2.51
N LEU A 68 2.30 -6.09 -2.57
CA LEU A 68 2.65 -4.75 -3.06
C LEU A 68 3.72 -4.06 -2.21
N GLY A 69 3.76 -4.32 -0.90
CA GLY A 69 4.79 -3.77 -0.02
C GLY A 69 6.21 -4.17 -0.41
N ALA A 70 6.37 -5.34 -1.04
CA ALA A 70 7.64 -5.86 -1.50
C ALA A 70 7.96 -5.50 -2.97
N ASP A 71 7.05 -4.85 -3.66
CA ASP A 71 7.23 -4.45 -5.05
C ASP A 71 8.11 -3.21 -5.14
N THR A 72 9.36 -3.42 -5.54
CA THR A 72 10.36 -2.35 -5.62
C THR A 72 10.03 -1.27 -6.64
N SER A 73 9.21 -1.57 -7.64
CA SER A 73 8.74 -0.58 -8.61
C SER A 73 7.78 0.45 -8.02
N LEU A 74 7.15 0.12 -6.90
CA LEU A 74 6.20 0.98 -6.19
C LEU A 74 6.77 1.63 -4.93
N THR A 75 7.96 1.24 -4.48
CA THR A 75 8.51 1.74 -3.20
C THR A 75 8.55 3.27 -3.16
N GLN A 76 9.09 3.92 -4.19
CA GLN A 76 9.14 5.39 -4.25
C GLN A 76 7.75 6.00 -4.23
N LYS A 77 6.79 5.38 -4.93
CA LYS A 77 5.40 5.84 -4.95
C LYS A 77 4.75 5.77 -3.56
N PHE A 78 5.05 4.74 -2.80
CA PHE A 78 4.56 4.63 -1.42
C PHE A 78 5.20 5.67 -0.49
N LEU A 79 6.47 5.98 -0.69
CA LEU A 79 7.13 7.08 0.04
C LEU A 79 6.47 8.43 -0.29
N GLU A 80 6.20 8.69 -1.58
CA GLU A 80 5.48 9.90 -2.03
C GLU A 80 4.07 10.01 -1.42
N MET A 81 3.38 8.87 -1.25
CA MET A 81 2.07 8.81 -0.61
C MET A 81 2.13 9.04 0.91
N GLY A 82 3.30 8.92 1.52
CA GLY A 82 3.48 9.03 2.96
C GLY A 82 3.21 7.74 3.74
N VAL A 83 3.30 6.57 3.09
CA VAL A 83 3.17 5.28 3.78
C VAL A 83 4.25 5.15 4.85
N ASP A 84 3.87 4.80 6.08
CA ASP A 84 4.77 4.78 7.23
C ASP A 84 5.51 3.45 7.38
N GLU A 85 4.92 2.35 6.93
CA GLU A 85 5.48 1.01 7.07
C GLU A 85 5.21 0.16 5.84
N LEU A 86 6.20 -0.62 5.44
CA LEU A 86 6.08 -1.68 4.44
C LEU A 86 6.44 -3.02 5.09
N SER A 87 5.42 -3.82 5.40
CA SER A 87 5.61 -5.18 5.93
C SER A 87 5.93 -6.13 4.80
N VAL A 88 7.12 -6.72 4.83
CA VAL A 88 7.62 -7.59 3.77
C VAL A 88 8.24 -8.87 4.35
N SER A 89 8.34 -9.91 3.53
CA SER A 89 9.07 -11.12 3.94
C SER A 89 10.56 -10.81 4.15
N PRO A 90 11.26 -11.57 5.02
CA PRO A 90 12.65 -11.28 5.40
C PRO A 90 13.60 -11.10 4.22
N GLY A 91 13.45 -11.90 3.16
CA GLY A 91 14.29 -11.81 1.96
C GLY A 91 14.12 -10.53 1.15
N ARG A 92 13.07 -9.75 1.39
CA ARG A 92 12.78 -8.50 0.70
C ARG A 92 13.20 -7.25 1.49
N ILE A 93 13.56 -7.40 2.74
CA ILE A 93 13.87 -6.26 3.63
C ILE A 93 15.03 -5.42 3.09
N LEU A 94 16.15 -6.06 2.75
CA LEU A 94 17.35 -5.31 2.33
C LEU A 94 17.16 -4.56 1.01
N PRO A 95 16.58 -5.16 -0.06
CA PRO A 95 16.29 -4.42 -1.29
C PRO A 95 15.39 -3.22 -1.08
N ILE A 96 14.32 -3.37 -0.29
CA ILE A 96 13.38 -2.27 0.01
C ILE A 96 14.07 -1.18 0.82
N ARG A 97 14.81 -1.54 1.88
CA ARG A 97 15.55 -0.56 2.68
C ARG A 97 16.56 0.22 1.86
N LYS A 98 17.21 -0.43 0.90
CA LYS A 98 18.15 0.26 0.01
C LYS A 98 17.42 1.37 -0.77
N ILE A 99 16.30 1.05 -1.41
CA ILE A 99 15.52 2.04 -2.17
C ILE A 99 15.06 3.19 -1.27
N ILE A 100 14.54 2.87 -0.07
CA ILE A 100 14.08 3.90 0.88
C ILE A 100 15.23 4.86 1.23
N ARG A 101 16.41 4.33 1.51
CA ARG A 101 17.57 5.15 1.90
C ARG A 101 18.15 5.97 0.74
N ASP A 102 18.03 5.46 -0.48
CA ASP A 102 18.54 6.13 -1.68
C ASP A 102 17.53 7.14 -2.26
N THR A 103 16.32 7.20 -1.72
CA THR A 103 15.26 8.09 -2.20
C THR A 103 15.23 9.39 -1.39
N ASP A 104 15.37 10.51 -2.09
CA ASP A 104 15.12 11.84 -1.51
C ASP A 104 13.65 12.22 -1.76
N VAL A 105 12.84 12.22 -0.71
CA VAL A 105 11.41 12.52 -0.83
C VAL A 105 11.13 13.98 -1.19
N SER A 106 12.10 14.88 -1.01
CA SER A 106 11.95 16.27 -1.43
C SER A 106 12.01 16.47 -2.95
N GLU A 107 12.53 15.46 -3.66
CA GLU A 107 12.65 15.45 -5.12
C GLU A 107 11.49 14.71 -5.82
N LEU A 108 10.55 14.16 -5.06
CA LEU A 108 9.40 13.40 -5.59
C LEU A 108 8.24 14.31 -6.02
#